data_8738cef3f83016573aa293f3e9fcccda
#
_entry.id   8738cef3f83016573aa293f3e9fcccda
#
_cell.length_a   1.000
_cell.length_b   1.000
_cell.length_c   1.000
_cell.angle_alpha   90.00
_cell.angle_beta   90.00
_cell.angle_gamma   90.00
#
_symmetry.space_group_name_H-M   'P 1'
#
loop_
_entity.id
_entity.type
_entity.pdbx_description
1 polymer ?
#
loop_
_entity_poly.entity_id
_entity_poly.type
_entity_poly.pdbx_seq_one_letter_code
_entity_poly.pdbx_strand_id
1 'polypeptide(L)'
;KFESAEDFTPLIEACNKIHNVPSLPIKRHEIKWIWTAPYHNAFPMSPMKFVNEKLEHTPLLVLCNHCENPPCVRACPTNSTFKNPDNGIVMMDFHRCIGCRFCMAACPFGARSFNYRDPRPFIAETNKRFPTRSKGVVEKCNFCAERLAVGQLPACVEASDGKLVFGD
;
A
#
# COMPACT_ATOMS: atom_id res chain seq x y z
N LYS A 1 -15.08 12.90 -9.30
CA LYS A 1 -15.68 11.58 -9.07
C LYS A 1 -14.89 10.55 -9.86
N PHE A 2 -14.51 9.44 -9.24
CA PHE A 2 -13.87 8.33 -9.94
C PHE A 2 -14.96 7.43 -10.51
N GLU A 3 -14.94 7.17 -11.82
CA GLU A 3 -15.98 6.41 -12.52
C GLU A 3 -15.43 5.11 -13.13
N SER A 4 -14.12 5.07 -13.42
CA SER A 4 -13.44 3.90 -13.98
C SER A 4 -12.17 3.56 -13.21
N ALA A 5 -11.62 2.36 -13.43
CA ALA A 5 -10.33 1.95 -12.87
C ALA A 5 -9.17 2.81 -13.41
N GLU A 6 -9.30 3.34 -14.61
CA GLU A 6 -8.29 4.17 -15.27
C GLU A 6 -8.12 5.53 -14.57
N ASP A 7 -9.18 6.05 -13.92
CA ASP A 7 -9.12 7.29 -13.13
C ASP A 7 -8.13 7.22 -11.97
N PHE A 8 -7.79 6.01 -11.49
CA PHE A 8 -6.84 5.80 -10.41
C PHE A 8 -5.39 5.63 -10.90
N THR A 9 -5.17 5.47 -12.20
CA THR A 9 -3.83 5.23 -12.76
C THR A 9 -2.83 6.33 -12.37
N PRO A 10 -3.13 7.63 -12.49
CA PRO A 10 -2.20 8.69 -12.10
C PRO A 10 -1.81 8.62 -10.61
N LEU A 11 -2.74 8.21 -9.75
CA LEU A 11 -2.51 8.10 -8.31
C LEU A 11 -1.55 6.94 -7.99
N ILE A 12 -1.76 5.82 -8.67
CA ILE A 12 -0.93 4.62 -8.53
C ILE A 12 0.48 4.90 -9.05
N GLU A 13 0.60 5.53 -10.20
CA GLU A 13 1.89 5.89 -10.80
C GLU A 13 2.66 6.88 -9.93
N ALA A 14 2.01 7.91 -9.40
CA ALA A 14 2.62 8.86 -8.47
C ALA A 14 3.18 8.16 -7.23
N CYS A 15 2.42 7.23 -6.64
CA CYS A 15 2.87 6.43 -5.51
C CYS A 15 4.06 5.54 -5.89
N ASN A 16 3.97 4.82 -7.01
CA ASN A 16 5.00 3.91 -7.48
C ASN A 16 6.33 4.63 -7.77
N LYS A 17 6.27 5.80 -8.41
CA LYS A 17 7.44 6.62 -8.72
C LYS A 17 8.14 7.12 -7.46
N ILE A 18 7.39 7.64 -6.49
CA ILE A 18 7.96 8.19 -5.24
C ILE A 18 8.61 7.09 -4.40
N HIS A 19 7.99 5.91 -4.32
CA HIS A 19 8.40 4.84 -3.41
C HIS A 19 9.23 3.73 -4.08
N ASN A 20 9.71 3.94 -5.30
CA ASN A 20 10.49 2.93 -6.03
C ASN A 20 9.76 1.57 -6.10
N VAL A 21 8.44 1.58 -6.37
CA VAL A 21 7.66 0.34 -6.50
C VAL A 21 7.97 -0.31 -7.85
N PRO A 22 8.39 -1.58 -7.88
CA PRO A 22 8.78 -2.25 -9.13
C PRO A 22 7.56 -2.64 -9.98
N SER A 23 7.73 -2.62 -11.30
CA SER A 23 6.77 -3.20 -12.23
C SER A 23 7.21 -4.61 -12.63
N LEU A 24 6.68 -5.62 -11.93
CA LEU A 24 7.08 -7.02 -12.13
C LEU A 24 6.28 -7.69 -13.26
N PRO A 25 6.90 -8.52 -14.11
CA PRO A 25 6.22 -9.17 -15.23
C PRO A 25 5.27 -10.30 -14.77
N ILE A 26 5.39 -10.76 -13.54
CA ILE A 26 4.57 -11.84 -12.97
C ILE A 26 3.54 -11.24 -12.03
N LYS A 27 2.27 -11.18 -12.45
CA LYS A 27 1.16 -10.56 -11.70
C LYS A 27 1.03 -11.07 -10.25
N ARG A 28 1.21 -12.37 -10.00
CA ARG A 28 1.14 -12.93 -8.64
C ARG A 28 2.27 -12.47 -7.70
N HIS A 29 3.34 -11.88 -8.26
CA HIS A 29 4.46 -11.31 -7.50
C HIS A 29 4.42 -9.79 -7.46
N GLU A 30 3.36 -9.18 -7.98
CA GLU A 30 3.16 -7.74 -8.02
C GLU A 30 3.31 -7.12 -6.62
N ILE A 31 4.04 -6.02 -6.57
CA ILE A 31 4.19 -5.24 -5.35
C ILE A 31 3.14 -4.14 -5.35
N LYS A 32 2.24 -4.18 -4.37
CA LYS A 32 1.10 -3.28 -4.24
C LYS A 32 1.27 -2.38 -3.03
N TRP A 33 1.36 -1.08 -3.28
CA TRP A 33 1.27 -0.05 -2.25
C TRP A 33 -0.12 0.58 -2.25
N ILE A 34 -0.64 0.85 -3.45
CA ILE A 34 -1.97 1.34 -3.74
C ILE A 34 -2.42 0.66 -5.05
N TRP A 35 -3.65 0.20 -5.12
CA TRP A 35 -4.17 -0.52 -6.29
C TRP A 35 -5.69 -0.39 -6.39
N THR A 36 -6.27 -0.85 -7.47
CA THR A 36 -7.73 -0.95 -7.65
C THR A 36 -8.22 -2.37 -7.41
N ALA A 37 -9.40 -2.49 -6.81
CA ALA A 37 -10.06 -3.77 -6.61
C ALA A 37 -11.59 -3.61 -6.74
N PRO A 38 -12.33 -4.65 -7.18
CA PRO A 38 -13.78 -4.68 -7.10
C PRO A 38 -14.23 -4.78 -5.63
N TYR A 39 -15.47 -4.40 -5.36
CA TYR A 39 -16.03 -4.30 -4.00
C TYR A 39 -15.76 -5.53 -3.13
N HIS A 40 -16.07 -6.72 -3.61
CA HIS A 40 -15.90 -7.96 -2.84
C HIS A 40 -14.44 -8.30 -2.49
N ASN A 41 -13.48 -7.83 -3.27
CA ASN A 41 -12.05 -7.98 -2.97
C ASN A 41 -11.54 -6.88 -2.03
N ALA A 42 -12.15 -5.70 -2.09
CA ALA A 42 -11.80 -4.60 -1.19
C ALA A 42 -12.34 -4.83 0.24
N PHE A 43 -13.49 -5.52 0.35
CA PHE A 43 -14.16 -5.81 1.62
C PHE A 43 -14.42 -7.32 1.81
N PRO A 44 -13.37 -8.16 1.88
CA PRO A 44 -13.53 -9.62 1.89
C PRO A 44 -14.27 -10.16 3.12
N MET A 45 -14.36 -9.37 4.18
CA MET A 45 -15.05 -9.74 5.43
C MET A 45 -16.44 -9.09 5.57
N SER A 46 -16.93 -8.42 4.55
CA SER A 46 -18.26 -7.82 4.60
C SER A 46 -19.34 -8.91 4.57
N PRO A 47 -20.20 -9.00 5.59
CA PRO A 47 -21.30 -9.95 5.61
C PRO A 47 -22.48 -9.50 4.72
N MET A 48 -22.38 -8.39 4.02
CA MET A 48 -23.45 -7.83 3.23
C MET A 48 -23.79 -8.72 2.03
N LYS A 49 -24.93 -9.38 2.10
CA LYS A 49 -25.48 -10.20 1.02
C LYS A 49 -26.10 -9.38 -0.11
N PHE A 50 -26.41 -8.11 0.18
CA PHE A 50 -27.07 -7.20 -0.76
C PHE A 50 -26.16 -5.99 -0.96
N VAL A 51 -25.40 -6.01 -2.04
CA VAL A 51 -24.64 -4.86 -2.50
C VAL A 51 -25.39 -4.27 -3.69
N ASN A 52 -25.47 -2.94 -3.75
CA ASN A 52 -26.04 -2.29 -4.91
C ASN A 52 -25.19 -2.64 -6.14
N GLU A 53 -25.84 -3.12 -7.22
CA GLU A 53 -25.19 -3.57 -8.45
C GLU A 53 -24.17 -2.54 -8.99
N LYS A 54 -24.53 -1.24 -8.92
CA LYS A 54 -23.65 -0.16 -9.32
C LYS A 54 -22.37 -0.11 -8.45
N LEU A 55 -22.47 -0.38 -7.14
CA LEU A 55 -21.32 -0.38 -6.23
C LEU A 55 -20.45 -1.62 -6.44
N GLU A 56 -21.06 -2.76 -6.74
CA GLU A 56 -20.35 -4.01 -6.99
C GLU A 56 -19.37 -3.90 -8.17
N HIS A 57 -19.78 -3.18 -9.22
CA HIS A 57 -18.97 -2.96 -10.41
C HIS A 57 -18.09 -1.70 -10.36
N THR A 58 -18.24 -0.86 -9.33
CA THR A 58 -17.41 0.33 -9.17
C THR A 58 -16.01 -0.08 -8.70
N PRO A 59 -14.93 0.34 -9.40
CA PRO A 59 -13.58 0.10 -8.92
C PRO A 59 -13.31 0.92 -7.66
N LEU A 60 -12.68 0.30 -6.67
CA LEU A 60 -12.29 0.95 -5.42
C LEU A 60 -10.79 1.08 -5.34
N LEU A 61 -10.32 2.23 -4.88
CA LEU A 61 -8.91 2.44 -4.57
C LEU A 61 -8.61 1.80 -3.21
N VAL A 62 -7.65 0.90 -3.18
CA VAL A 62 -7.29 0.13 -2.00
C VAL A 62 -5.84 0.38 -1.63
N LEU A 63 -5.58 0.53 -0.34
CA LEU A 63 -4.23 0.70 0.23
C LEU A 63 -4.19 0.14 1.66
N CYS A 64 -3.08 0.32 2.38
CA CYS A 64 -3.01 -0.03 3.79
C CYS A 64 -3.90 0.91 4.62
N ASN A 65 -4.78 0.34 5.46
CA ASN A 65 -5.72 1.10 6.30
C ASN A 65 -5.07 1.68 7.56
N HIS A 66 -3.79 1.46 7.81
CA HIS A 66 -3.08 1.93 9.01
C HIS A 66 -3.87 1.72 10.30
N CYS A 67 -4.42 0.53 10.47
CA CYS A 67 -5.40 0.12 11.49
C CYS A 67 -5.08 0.66 12.88
N GLU A 68 -6.11 0.96 13.67
CA GLU A 68 -5.99 1.35 15.09
C GLU A 68 -5.27 0.27 15.90
N ASN A 69 -5.72 -0.98 15.77
CA ASN A 69 -5.11 -2.16 16.40
C ASN A 69 -4.52 -3.10 15.32
N PRO A 70 -3.33 -2.80 14.76
CA PRO A 70 -2.83 -3.48 13.59
C PRO A 70 -2.39 -4.92 13.91
N PRO A 71 -3.08 -5.95 13.38
CA PRO A 71 -2.71 -7.34 13.62
C PRO A 71 -1.34 -7.69 13.04
N CYS A 72 -0.94 -7.01 11.98
CA CYS A 72 0.35 -7.19 11.35
C CYS A 72 1.54 -6.72 12.20
N VAL A 73 1.35 -5.75 13.10
CA VAL A 73 2.36 -5.32 14.07
C VAL A 73 2.53 -6.40 15.13
N ARG A 74 1.43 -6.91 15.68
CA ARG A 74 1.48 -8.00 16.69
C ARG A 74 2.09 -9.29 16.15
N ALA A 75 1.90 -9.57 14.86
CA ALA A 75 2.42 -10.77 14.22
C ALA A 75 3.91 -10.69 13.83
N CYS A 76 4.55 -9.51 13.96
CA CYS A 76 5.93 -9.33 13.53
C CYS A 76 6.92 -9.76 14.62
N PRO A 77 7.71 -10.84 14.43
CA PRO A 77 8.61 -11.35 15.47
C PRO A 77 9.84 -10.44 15.70
N THR A 78 10.19 -9.61 14.72
CA THR A 78 11.38 -8.73 14.76
C THR A 78 11.04 -7.27 15.03
N ASN A 79 9.76 -6.93 15.27
CA ASN A 79 9.26 -5.56 15.35
C ASN A 79 9.66 -4.68 14.14
N SER A 80 9.89 -5.30 12.99
CA SER A 80 10.15 -4.59 11.73
C SER A 80 8.90 -3.83 11.26
N THR A 81 7.70 -4.32 11.61
CA THR A 81 6.44 -3.59 11.43
C THR A 81 6.04 -3.02 12.78
N PHE A 82 5.80 -1.71 12.81
CA PHE A 82 5.44 -0.98 14.03
C PHE A 82 4.42 0.12 13.76
N LYS A 83 3.68 0.54 14.77
CA LYS A 83 2.81 1.72 14.73
C LYS A 83 3.57 2.88 15.36
N ASN A 84 3.71 3.98 14.61
CA ASN A 84 4.32 5.19 15.16
C ASN A 84 3.37 5.79 16.20
N PRO A 85 3.82 6.01 17.45
CA PRO A 85 2.96 6.53 18.53
C PRO A 85 2.51 7.98 18.28
N ASP A 86 3.30 8.78 17.56
CA ASP A 86 3.05 10.22 17.39
C ASP A 86 1.93 10.49 16.37
N ASN A 87 1.80 9.65 15.35
CA ASN A 87 0.87 9.91 14.23
C ASN A 87 0.02 8.69 13.84
N GLY A 88 0.14 7.57 14.55
CA GLY A 88 -0.65 6.36 14.30
C GLY A 88 -0.30 5.60 13.01
N ILE A 89 0.65 6.08 12.21
CA ILE A 89 1.02 5.44 10.94
C ILE A 89 1.69 4.08 11.21
N VAL A 90 1.19 3.04 10.56
CA VAL A 90 1.84 1.73 10.59
C VAL A 90 2.98 1.72 9.58
N MET A 91 4.19 1.63 10.07
CA MET A 91 5.41 1.70 9.29
C MET A 91 6.11 0.35 9.17
N MET A 92 7.17 0.32 8.37
CA MET A 92 7.99 -0.87 8.17
C MET A 92 9.46 -0.50 8.05
N ASP A 93 10.28 -1.14 8.89
CA ASP A 93 11.74 -1.11 8.78
C ASP A 93 12.20 -2.31 7.93
N PHE A 94 12.64 -2.03 6.72
CA PHE A 94 13.07 -3.06 5.77
C PHE A 94 14.34 -3.79 6.20
N HIS A 95 15.18 -3.18 7.04
CA HIS A 95 16.44 -3.78 7.52
C HIS A 95 16.19 -4.83 8.61
N ARG A 96 15.11 -4.66 9.41
CA ARG A 96 14.72 -5.63 10.42
C ARG A 96 13.86 -6.77 9.87
N CYS A 97 13.37 -6.63 8.64
CA CYS A 97 12.48 -7.62 8.05
C CYS A 97 13.23 -8.90 7.69
N ILE A 98 12.84 -10.02 8.29
CA ILE A 98 13.39 -11.35 8.00
C ILE A 98 12.58 -12.13 6.95
N GLY A 99 11.54 -11.52 6.37
CA GLY A 99 10.73 -12.15 5.32
C GLY A 99 9.84 -13.30 5.76
N CYS A 100 9.52 -13.44 7.03
CA CYS A 100 8.68 -14.53 7.56
C CYS A 100 7.23 -14.50 7.04
N ARG A 101 6.76 -13.36 6.53
CA ARG A 101 5.42 -13.13 5.94
C ARG A 101 4.25 -13.25 6.91
N PHE A 102 4.46 -13.40 8.22
CA PHE A 102 3.38 -13.45 9.20
C PHE A 102 2.47 -12.22 9.13
N CYS A 103 3.05 -11.04 8.90
CA CYS A 103 2.27 -9.81 8.73
C CYS A 103 1.38 -9.82 7.46
N MET A 104 1.73 -10.59 6.42
CA MET A 104 0.87 -10.78 5.25
C MET A 104 -0.32 -11.66 5.58
N ALA A 105 -0.08 -12.78 6.28
CA ALA A 105 -1.13 -13.68 6.73
C ALA A 105 -2.09 -13.02 7.74
N ALA A 106 -1.56 -12.12 8.59
CA ALA A 106 -2.34 -11.40 9.58
C ALA A 106 -3.15 -10.23 9.02
N CYS A 107 -2.84 -9.72 7.81
CA CYS A 107 -3.53 -8.57 7.23
C CYS A 107 -4.85 -8.99 6.57
N PRO A 108 -6.03 -8.58 7.12
CA PRO A 108 -7.31 -8.97 6.52
C PRO A 108 -7.60 -8.29 5.18
N PHE A 109 -6.86 -7.22 4.85
CA PHE A 109 -7.06 -6.42 3.64
C PHE A 109 -6.09 -6.80 2.51
N GLY A 110 -5.17 -7.74 2.72
CA GLY A 110 -4.15 -8.10 1.73
C GLY A 110 -3.19 -6.95 1.36
N ALA A 111 -3.07 -5.92 2.21
CA ALA A 111 -2.32 -4.70 1.94
C ALA A 111 -0.81 -4.84 2.19
N ARG A 112 -0.26 -6.04 1.95
CA ARG A 112 1.17 -6.32 2.09
C ARG A 112 1.65 -7.18 0.94
N SER A 113 2.76 -6.78 0.34
CA SER A 113 3.39 -7.48 -0.76
C SER A 113 4.80 -7.95 -0.35
N PHE A 114 5.27 -9.03 -0.95
CA PHE A 114 6.56 -9.63 -0.62
C PHE A 114 7.48 -9.68 -1.84
N ASN A 115 8.72 -9.27 -1.66
CA ASN A 115 9.74 -9.30 -2.69
C ASN A 115 10.32 -10.70 -2.89
N TYR A 116 9.65 -11.54 -3.68
CA TYR A 116 10.15 -12.88 -4.06
C TYR A 116 11.41 -12.82 -4.92
N ARG A 117 11.65 -11.67 -5.57
CA ARG A 117 12.81 -11.39 -6.41
C ARG A 117 13.45 -10.08 -5.96
N ASP A 118 14.64 -9.80 -6.45
CA ASP A 118 15.23 -8.47 -6.35
C ASP A 118 14.36 -7.48 -7.15
N PRO A 119 13.74 -6.46 -6.52
CA PRO A 119 12.87 -5.52 -7.20
C PRO A 119 13.62 -4.48 -8.04
N ARG A 120 14.88 -4.21 -7.73
CA ARG A 120 15.65 -3.10 -8.30
C ARG A 120 15.74 -3.11 -9.84
N PRO A 121 15.95 -4.25 -10.53
CA PRO A 121 15.96 -4.29 -11.99
C PRO A 121 14.62 -3.95 -12.66
N PHE A 122 13.53 -3.92 -11.89
CA PHE A 122 12.17 -3.67 -12.37
C PHE A 122 11.64 -2.28 -11.99
N ILE A 123 12.52 -1.39 -11.52
CA ILE A 123 12.22 0.02 -11.24
C ILE A 123 12.71 0.83 -12.45
N ALA A 124 11.80 1.43 -13.20
CA ALA A 124 12.12 2.15 -14.42
C ALA A 124 13.01 3.38 -14.16
N GLU A 125 12.67 4.15 -13.13
CA GLU A 125 13.42 5.32 -12.69
C GLU A 125 13.52 5.32 -11.17
N THR A 126 14.75 5.26 -10.64
CA THR A 126 14.96 5.21 -9.19
C THR A 126 14.91 6.61 -8.58
N ASN A 127 13.97 6.81 -7.65
CA ASN A 127 13.95 7.97 -6.77
C ASN A 127 15.05 7.84 -5.69
N LYS A 128 16.08 8.68 -5.77
CA LYS A 128 17.22 8.68 -4.82
C LYS A 128 16.85 9.11 -3.39
N ARG A 129 15.68 9.73 -3.21
CA ARG A 129 15.20 10.20 -1.90
C ARG A 129 14.44 9.12 -1.12
N PHE A 130 14.15 7.98 -1.74
CA PHE A 130 13.47 6.85 -1.11
C PHE A 130 14.28 5.57 -1.30
N PRO A 131 14.43 4.72 -0.25
CA PRO A 131 15.24 3.51 -0.35
C PRO A 131 14.62 2.50 -1.32
N THR A 132 15.46 1.80 -2.07
CA THR A 132 15.06 0.57 -2.77
C THR A 132 15.04 -0.59 -1.79
N ARG A 133 14.22 -1.61 -2.07
CA ARG A 133 14.15 -2.81 -1.23
C ARG A 133 15.03 -3.91 -1.81
N SER A 134 15.36 -4.88 -0.97
CA SER A 134 16.02 -6.11 -1.36
C SER A 134 15.00 -7.25 -1.54
N LYS A 135 15.43 -8.32 -2.19
CA LYS A 135 14.71 -9.60 -2.14
C LYS A 135 14.49 -10.02 -0.68
N GLY A 136 13.34 -10.58 -0.37
CA GLY A 136 13.05 -11.18 0.93
C GLY A 136 12.42 -10.26 1.96
N VAL A 137 12.02 -9.04 1.60
CA VAL A 137 11.33 -8.13 2.50
C VAL A 137 9.88 -7.93 2.09
N VAL A 138 9.03 -7.59 3.06
CA VAL A 138 7.62 -7.21 2.86
C VAL A 138 7.52 -5.70 2.66
N GLU A 139 6.59 -5.27 1.82
CA GLU A 139 6.30 -3.86 1.56
C GLU A 139 4.82 -3.54 1.73
N LYS A 140 4.51 -2.27 1.94
CA LYS A 140 3.16 -1.72 1.96
C LYS A 140 3.19 -0.19 1.90
N CYS A 141 2.06 0.44 1.65
CA CYS A 141 1.88 1.88 1.80
C CYS A 141 2.29 2.36 3.21
N ASN A 142 3.04 3.47 3.30
CA ASN A 142 3.49 4.10 4.54
C ASN A 142 2.87 5.48 4.77
N PHE A 143 1.79 5.83 4.04
CA PHE A 143 1.18 7.16 3.99
C PHE A 143 2.14 8.28 3.59
N CYS A 144 3.20 7.96 2.82
CA CYS A 144 4.23 8.92 2.47
C CYS A 144 4.81 9.65 3.70
N ALA A 145 5.11 8.90 4.78
CA ALA A 145 5.57 9.47 6.05
C ALA A 145 6.76 10.42 5.88
N GLU A 146 7.63 10.16 4.92
CA GLU A 146 8.76 11.01 4.55
C GLU A 146 8.33 12.36 3.96
N ARG A 147 7.21 12.41 3.22
CA ARG A 147 6.63 13.64 2.69
C ARG A 147 5.87 14.41 3.76
N LEU A 148 5.11 13.71 4.59
CA LEU A 148 4.41 14.30 5.72
C LEU A 148 5.38 14.96 6.71
N ALA A 149 6.55 14.35 6.94
CA ALA A 149 7.59 14.91 7.80
C ALA A 149 8.12 16.28 7.35
N VAL A 150 7.96 16.62 6.07
CA VAL A 150 8.35 17.93 5.51
C VAL A 150 7.13 18.79 5.13
N GLY A 151 5.94 18.46 5.65
CA GLY A 151 4.72 19.23 5.44
C GLY A 151 4.08 19.08 4.05
N GLN A 152 4.44 18.04 3.30
CA GLN A 152 3.85 17.74 1.99
C GLN A 152 2.73 16.71 2.11
N LEU A 153 1.73 16.79 1.25
CA LEU A 153 0.68 15.78 1.15
C LEU A 153 1.20 14.46 0.58
N PRO A 154 0.54 13.32 0.85
CA PRO A 154 0.82 12.07 0.16
C PRO A 154 0.74 12.21 -1.36
N ALA A 155 1.64 11.53 -2.09
CA ALA A 155 1.76 11.67 -3.54
C ALA A 155 0.45 11.34 -4.30
N CYS A 156 -0.29 10.32 -3.85
CA CYS A 156 -1.57 9.97 -4.43
C CYS A 156 -2.65 11.03 -4.19
N VAL A 157 -2.58 11.75 -3.07
CA VAL A 157 -3.51 12.86 -2.76
C VAL A 157 -3.23 14.04 -3.67
N GLU A 158 -1.96 14.45 -3.82
CA GLU A 158 -1.59 15.51 -4.76
C GLU A 158 -2.00 15.16 -6.21
N ALA A 159 -1.75 13.94 -6.65
CA ALA A 159 -2.09 13.49 -8.01
C ALA A 159 -3.61 13.36 -8.25
N SER A 160 -4.42 13.51 -7.22
CA SER A 160 -5.88 13.34 -7.32
C SER A 160 -6.65 14.60 -7.69
N ASP A 161 -5.99 15.77 -7.82
CA ASP A 161 -6.63 17.07 -8.07
C ASP A 161 -7.81 17.35 -7.11
N GLY A 162 -7.59 17.12 -5.81
CA GLY A 162 -8.59 17.37 -4.76
C GLY A 162 -9.71 16.31 -4.66
N LYS A 163 -9.64 15.22 -5.43
CA LYS A 163 -10.61 14.11 -5.33
C LYS A 163 -10.37 13.21 -4.12
N LEU A 164 -9.13 13.15 -3.61
CA LEU A 164 -8.77 12.52 -2.35
C LEU A 164 -8.43 13.58 -1.32
N VAL A 165 -8.87 13.37 -0.09
CA VAL A 165 -8.55 14.21 1.06
C VAL A 165 -7.71 13.38 2.03
N PHE A 166 -6.71 14.00 2.63
CA PHE A 166 -5.86 13.42 3.67
C PHE A 166 -5.96 14.27 4.93
N GLY A 167 -6.20 13.63 6.05
CA GLY A 167 -6.40 14.23 7.36
C GLY A 167 -7.73 13.83 7.97
N ASP A 168 -7.99 14.40 9.17
CA ASP A 168 -9.22 14.23 9.93
C ASP A 168 -10.30 15.21 9.47
#